data_cd6cde8112f86a03df636e8d07a521a3
#
_entry.id   cd6cde8112f86a03df636e8d07a521a3
#
_cell.length_a   1.000
_cell.length_b   1.000
_cell.length_c   1.000
_cell.angle_alpha   90.00
_cell.angle_beta   90.00
_cell.angle_gamma   90.00
#
_symmetry.space_group_name_H-M   'P 1'
#
loop_
_entity.id
_entity.type
_entity.pdbx_description
1 polymer ?
#
loop_
_entity_poly.entity_id
_entity_poly.type
_entity_poly.pdbx_seq_one_letter_code
_entity_poly.pdbx_strand_id
1 'polypeptide(L)'
;MNRRQAPPTPPASPWPEKSRTPSPSQQRGEEIRLYGLNACLAAFAKRPEALRKVYLTEARIPALQAMLAWCVKNRLGYRVVEETDLDKLTGSRHHEGVCCDLVRAPPLDLGRLLATLPEAPAPSLLLWLDRVGNPHNLGALLRSAAHFGVGGVVVPANSGLDVSGAAARVAEGAAEVVPVVQVATAADTLYALRLHGYTLAATVPRAGTPLYSSPLPARLALIFGAEGEGMSAALIAAAQYRLTIPGSGAIESLNVSASVAIVLGEYWRQQGIAILGDEQ
;
A
#
# COMPACT_ATOMS: atom_id res chain seq x y z
N MET A 1 -34.11 52.96 25.40
CA MET A 1 -33.19 52.45 24.39
C MET A 1 -31.75 52.70 24.81
N ASN A 2 -31.11 51.74 25.42
CA ASN A 2 -29.73 51.86 25.93
C ASN A 2 -28.79 51.10 24.98
N ARG A 3 -28.05 51.82 24.13
CA ARG A 3 -26.99 51.28 23.29
C ARG A 3 -25.77 51.03 24.19
N ARG A 4 -25.43 49.75 24.46
CA ARG A 4 -24.16 49.36 25.07
C ARG A 4 -23.06 49.55 24.01
N GLN A 5 -22.14 50.46 24.27
CA GLN A 5 -20.90 50.61 23.49
C GLN A 5 -20.01 49.40 23.70
N ALA A 6 -19.46 48.88 22.59
CA ALA A 6 -18.47 47.82 22.62
C ALA A 6 -17.14 48.31 23.27
N PRO A 7 -16.42 47.49 24.01
CA PRO A 7 -15.15 47.85 24.61
C PRO A 7 -14.07 48.13 23.55
N PRO A 8 -13.14 49.07 23.82
CA PRO A 8 -12.07 49.42 22.90
C PRO A 8 -11.11 48.27 22.66
N THR A 9 -10.68 48.14 21.41
CA THR A 9 -9.66 47.15 20.97
C THR A 9 -8.30 47.46 21.66
N PRO A 10 -7.61 46.49 22.25
CA PRO A 10 -6.32 46.71 22.86
C PRO A 10 -5.28 47.13 21.79
N PRO A 11 -4.28 48.00 22.18
CA PRO A 11 -3.24 48.44 21.26
C PRO A 11 -2.35 47.27 20.78
N ALA A 12 -1.93 47.33 19.52
CA ALA A 12 -1.02 46.33 18.92
C ALA A 12 0.29 46.29 19.67
N SER A 13 0.77 45.08 19.94
CA SER A 13 2.06 44.82 20.63
C SER A 13 3.23 45.42 19.82
N PRO A 14 4.13 46.20 20.41
CA PRO A 14 5.27 46.78 19.73
C PRO A 14 6.44 45.79 19.49
N TRP A 15 6.26 44.52 19.84
CA TRP A 15 7.29 43.49 19.66
C TRP A 15 7.07 42.75 18.36
N PRO A 16 8.12 42.58 17.52
CA PRO A 16 7.99 41.74 16.32
C PRO A 16 7.64 40.31 16.75
N GLU A 17 6.57 39.74 16.10
CA GLU A 17 6.24 38.33 16.26
C GLU A 17 7.49 37.53 15.91
N LYS A 18 8.06 36.85 16.92
CA LYS A 18 9.10 35.86 16.69
C LYS A 18 8.52 34.82 15.79
N SER A 19 9.05 34.71 14.56
CA SER A 19 8.80 33.60 13.68
C SER A 19 8.97 32.30 14.50
N ARG A 20 7.87 31.60 14.72
CA ARG A 20 7.87 30.31 15.41
C ARG A 20 8.70 29.35 14.57
N THR A 21 9.95 29.15 14.96
CA THR A 21 10.71 27.99 14.49
C THR A 21 9.89 26.75 14.82
N PRO A 22 9.63 25.85 13.86
CA PRO A 22 8.88 24.63 14.14
C PRO A 22 9.53 23.89 15.31
N SER A 23 8.72 23.47 16.27
CA SER A 23 9.21 22.71 17.42
C SER A 23 9.83 21.38 16.91
N PRO A 24 10.82 20.80 17.63
CA PRO A 24 11.43 19.52 17.25
C PRO A 24 10.44 18.37 17.07
N SER A 25 9.23 18.49 17.61
CA SER A 25 8.13 17.54 17.41
C SER A 25 7.47 17.64 16.02
N GLN A 26 7.57 18.78 15.33
CA GLN A 26 7.04 18.97 13.97
C GLN A 26 7.97 18.44 12.86
N GLN A 27 9.22 18.08 13.20
CA GLN A 27 10.17 17.42 12.29
C GLN A 27 10.17 15.89 12.42
N ARG A 28 9.41 15.31 13.35
CA ARG A 28 9.23 13.87 13.43
C ARG A 28 8.16 13.49 12.41
N GLY A 29 8.57 12.82 11.31
CA GLY A 29 7.63 12.22 10.37
C GLY A 29 6.61 11.34 11.13
N GLU A 30 5.44 11.15 10.55
CA GLU A 30 4.39 10.30 11.12
C GLU A 30 4.96 8.91 11.42
N GLU A 31 4.85 8.45 12.67
CA GLU A 31 5.30 7.13 13.08
C GLU A 31 4.18 6.10 12.85
N ILE A 32 4.54 4.96 12.33
CA ILE A 32 3.66 3.80 12.19
C ILE A 32 4.20 2.63 13.00
N ARG A 33 3.30 1.77 13.45
CA ARG A 33 3.64 0.52 14.12
C ARG A 33 3.41 -0.64 13.17
N LEU A 34 4.50 -1.32 12.78
CA LEU A 34 4.46 -2.57 12.05
C LEU A 34 4.62 -3.74 13.01
N TYR A 35 4.00 -4.88 12.70
CA TYR A 35 4.16 -6.12 13.44
C TYR A 35 4.09 -7.33 12.51
N GLY A 36 4.56 -8.48 13.00
CA GLY A 36 4.82 -9.67 12.20
C GLY A 36 6.27 -9.75 11.75
N LEU A 37 6.85 -10.93 11.84
CA LEU A 37 8.29 -11.14 11.66
C LEU A 37 8.77 -10.67 10.30
N ASN A 38 8.14 -11.15 9.23
CA ASN A 38 8.56 -10.84 7.86
C ASN A 38 8.31 -9.37 7.50
N ALA A 39 7.23 -8.75 8.00
CA ALA A 39 6.99 -7.32 7.81
C ALA A 39 8.08 -6.45 8.47
N CYS A 40 8.45 -6.77 9.71
CA CYS A 40 9.51 -6.05 10.43
C CYS A 40 10.89 -6.25 9.79
N LEU A 41 11.21 -7.49 9.38
CA LEU A 41 12.48 -7.79 8.71
C LEU A 41 12.59 -7.09 7.36
N ALA A 42 11.52 -7.09 6.55
CA ALA A 42 11.49 -6.43 5.25
C ALA A 42 11.67 -4.91 5.39
N ALA A 43 10.94 -4.28 6.33
CA ALA A 43 11.09 -2.86 6.60
C ALA A 43 12.50 -2.51 7.07
N PHE A 44 13.08 -3.32 7.95
CA PHE A 44 14.47 -3.14 8.39
C PHE A 44 15.47 -3.28 7.25
N ALA A 45 15.32 -4.29 6.39
CA ALA A 45 16.21 -4.51 5.25
C ALA A 45 16.16 -3.36 4.24
N LYS A 46 14.96 -2.79 4.02
CA LYS A 46 14.75 -1.76 3.00
C LYS A 46 15.08 -0.35 3.46
N ARG A 47 14.78 -0.02 4.73
CA ARG A 47 14.89 1.34 5.30
C ARG A 47 15.24 1.30 6.80
N PRO A 48 16.42 0.77 7.17
CA PRO A 48 16.82 0.64 8.58
C PRO A 48 16.84 1.99 9.32
N GLU A 49 17.10 3.09 8.63
CA GLU A 49 17.12 4.45 9.18
C GLU A 49 15.73 4.95 9.62
N ALA A 50 14.65 4.36 9.10
CA ALA A 50 13.29 4.66 9.52
C ALA A 50 12.96 4.08 10.90
N LEU A 51 13.71 3.07 11.36
CA LEU A 51 13.47 2.40 12.62
C LEU A 51 13.61 3.37 13.80
N ARG A 52 12.67 3.31 14.76
CA ARG A 52 12.65 4.12 15.97
C ARG A 52 12.74 3.28 17.23
N LYS A 53 12.02 2.16 17.25
CA LYS A 53 12.01 1.28 18.41
C LYS A 53 11.58 -0.13 18.02
N VAL A 54 12.11 -1.11 18.74
CA VAL A 54 11.76 -2.53 18.56
C VAL A 54 11.25 -3.10 19.87
N TYR A 55 10.19 -3.87 19.79
CA TYR A 55 9.66 -4.71 20.88
C TYR A 55 9.59 -6.14 20.38
N LEU A 56 10.12 -7.07 21.15
CA LEU A 56 10.19 -8.46 20.74
C LEU A 56 10.09 -9.39 21.96
N THR A 57 9.62 -10.61 21.73
CA THR A 57 9.73 -11.68 22.72
C THR A 57 11.15 -12.29 22.72
N GLU A 58 11.52 -12.92 23.82
CA GLU A 58 12.83 -13.58 23.94
C GLU A 58 13.07 -14.60 22.83
N ALA A 59 12.03 -15.37 22.45
CA ALA A 59 12.07 -16.34 21.37
C ALA A 59 12.45 -15.75 19.99
N ARG A 60 12.29 -14.45 19.78
CA ARG A 60 12.61 -13.76 18.52
C ARG A 60 14.02 -13.18 18.46
N ILE A 61 14.77 -13.18 19.56
CA ILE A 61 16.16 -12.67 19.59
C ILE A 61 17.03 -13.29 18.49
N PRO A 62 17.03 -14.63 18.26
CA PRO A 62 17.87 -15.21 17.22
C PRO A 62 17.55 -14.73 15.80
N ALA A 63 16.26 -14.57 15.48
CA ALA A 63 15.83 -14.13 14.14
C ALA A 63 16.09 -12.65 13.89
N LEU A 64 16.25 -11.85 14.95
CA LEU A 64 16.36 -10.39 14.88
C LEU A 64 17.77 -9.86 15.21
N GLN A 65 18.79 -10.72 15.29
CA GLN A 65 20.16 -10.35 15.71
C GLN A 65 20.71 -9.16 14.93
N ALA A 66 20.57 -9.13 13.61
CA ALA A 66 21.05 -8.03 12.77
C ALA A 66 20.36 -6.70 13.10
N MET A 67 19.03 -6.74 13.31
CA MET A 67 18.23 -5.57 13.70
C MET A 67 18.62 -5.08 15.10
N LEU A 68 18.82 -5.97 16.06
CA LEU A 68 19.24 -5.63 17.41
C LEU A 68 20.64 -5.03 17.43
N ALA A 69 21.60 -5.61 16.68
CA ALA A 69 22.92 -5.04 16.49
C ALA A 69 22.88 -3.62 15.89
N TRP A 70 22.01 -3.40 14.90
CA TRP A 70 21.74 -2.05 14.36
C TRP A 70 21.20 -1.10 15.43
N CYS A 71 20.26 -1.53 16.25
CA CYS A 71 19.72 -0.72 17.34
C CYS A 71 20.83 -0.27 18.31
N VAL A 72 21.69 -1.20 18.73
CA VAL A 72 22.83 -0.89 19.60
C VAL A 72 23.77 0.12 18.95
N LYS A 73 24.18 -0.13 17.70
CA LYS A 73 25.09 0.74 16.95
C LYS A 73 24.54 2.16 16.78
N ASN A 74 23.23 2.31 16.57
CA ASN A 74 22.60 3.60 16.32
C ASN A 74 21.90 4.19 17.55
N ARG A 75 22.12 3.61 18.74
CA ARG A 75 21.54 4.07 20.03
C ARG A 75 20.02 4.12 20.02
N LEU A 76 19.39 3.20 19.29
CA LEU A 76 17.94 3.03 19.27
C LEU A 76 17.49 2.07 20.37
N GLY A 77 16.34 2.39 20.97
CA GLY A 77 15.77 1.55 22.03
C GLY A 77 15.17 0.26 21.48
N TYR A 78 15.47 -0.87 22.14
CA TYR A 78 14.69 -2.07 21.99
C TYR A 78 14.30 -2.64 23.36
N ARG A 79 13.23 -3.41 23.43
CA ARG A 79 12.77 -4.06 24.66
C ARG A 79 12.36 -5.50 24.39
N VAL A 80 12.84 -6.41 25.22
CA VAL A 80 12.27 -7.74 25.34
C VAL A 80 11.05 -7.63 26.26
N VAL A 81 9.92 -8.13 25.77
CA VAL A 81 8.60 -8.01 26.41
C VAL A 81 7.85 -9.34 26.30
N GLU A 82 6.78 -9.49 27.13
CA GLU A 82 5.90 -10.63 27.04
C GLU A 82 4.90 -10.50 25.87
N GLU A 83 4.34 -11.62 25.41
CA GLU A 83 3.34 -11.61 24.32
C GLU A 83 2.13 -10.74 24.65
N THR A 84 1.67 -10.76 25.92
CA THR A 84 0.56 -9.92 26.40
C THR A 84 0.82 -8.42 26.28
N ASP A 85 2.09 -8.00 26.31
CA ASP A 85 2.45 -6.61 26.09
C ASP A 85 2.43 -6.27 24.60
N LEU A 86 2.85 -7.20 23.75
CA LEU A 86 2.73 -7.06 22.28
C LEU A 86 1.27 -7.02 21.85
N ASP A 87 0.38 -7.85 22.43
CA ASP A 87 -1.07 -7.80 22.21
C ASP A 87 -1.61 -6.37 22.42
N LYS A 88 -1.23 -5.73 23.56
CA LYS A 88 -1.63 -4.36 23.88
C LYS A 88 -1.04 -3.33 22.93
N LEU A 89 0.23 -3.48 22.59
CA LEU A 89 0.96 -2.55 21.72
C LEU A 89 0.40 -2.57 20.28
N THR A 90 0.06 -3.73 19.77
CA THR A 90 -0.38 -3.91 18.37
C THR A 90 -1.89 -3.93 18.20
N GLY A 91 -2.64 -4.13 19.28
CA GLY A 91 -4.08 -4.38 19.24
C GLY A 91 -4.44 -5.72 18.55
N SER A 92 -3.49 -6.66 18.49
CA SER A 92 -3.62 -7.92 17.76
C SER A 92 -2.85 -9.04 18.44
N ARG A 93 -3.37 -10.27 18.38
CA ARG A 93 -2.64 -11.49 18.80
C ARG A 93 -1.76 -12.08 17.69
N HIS A 94 -1.79 -11.48 16.50
CA HIS A 94 -1.07 -11.98 15.34
C HIS A 94 0.26 -11.26 15.10
N HIS A 95 0.89 -10.75 16.16
CA HIS A 95 2.14 -10.00 16.09
C HIS A 95 3.40 -10.86 15.89
N GLU A 96 3.28 -12.18 15.99
CA GLU A 96 4.39 -13.11 15.76
C GLU A 96 5.63 -12.84 16.64
N GLY A 97 5.40 -12.30 17.84
CA GLY A 97 6.46 -12.02 18.82
C GLY A 97 7.32 -10.80 18.52
N VAL A 98 6.93 -9.92 17.60
CA VAL A 98 7.68 -8.69 17.28
C VAL A 98 6.79 -7.56 16.78
N CYS A 99 7.13 -6.33 17.18
CA CYS A 99 6.65 -5.12 16.52
C CYS A 99 7.72 -4.02 16.53
N CYS A 100 7.64 -3.14 15.54
CA CYS A 100 8.57 -2.04 15.35
C CYS A 100 7.81 -0.72 15.16
N ASP A 101 8.27 0.34 15.84
CA ASP A 101 7.87 1.70 15.53
C ASP A 101 8.83 2.25 14.46
N LEU A 102 8.31 2.72 13.34
CA LEU A 102 9.08 3.27 12.22
C LEU A 102 8.48 4.59 11.76
N VAL A 103 9.32 5.45 11.19
CA VAL A 103 8.81 6.59 10.42
C VAL A 103 8.14 6.08 9.16
N ARG A 104 6.93 6.56 8.89
CA ARG A 104 6.22 6.27 7.65
C ARG A 104 7.06 6.74 6.46
N ALA A 105 7.13 5.92 5.41
CA ALA A 105 7.72 6.35 4.16
C ALA A 105 6.92 7.55 3.59
N PRO A 106 7.60 8.55 2.99
CA PRO A 106 6.90 9.65 2.36
C PRO A 106 5.96 9.11 1.26
N PRO A 107 4.76 9.70 1.09
CA PRO A 107 3.85 9.26 0.05
C PRO A 107 4.50 9.43 -1.33
N LEU A 108 4.38 8.40 -2.13
CA LEU A 108 4.80 8.42 -3.53
C LEU A 108 3.61 8.90 -4.37
N ASP A 109 3.82 9.88 -5.24
CA ASP A 109 2.80 10.29 -6.23
C ASP A 109 2.85 9.41 -7.49
N LEU A 110 1.76 9.43 -8.26
CA LEU A 110 1.63 8.59 -9.46
C LEU A 110 2.70 8.91 -10.52
N GLY A 111 3.04 10.18 -10.69
CA GLY A 111 4.05 10.59 -11.69
C GLY A 111 5.42 10.02 -11.34
N ARG A 112 5.83 10.09 -10.09
CA ARG A 112 7.07 9.48 -9.60
C ARG A 112 7.05 7.97 -9.72
N LEU A 113 5.93 7.31 -9.38
CA LEU A 113 5.80 5.87 -9.61
C LEU A 113 6.04 5.54 -11.08
N LEU A 114 5.31 6.19 -11.99
CA LEU A 114 5.39 5.91 -13.43
C LEU A 114 6.80 6.13 -13.99
N ALA A 115 7.53 7.12 -13.46
CA ALA A 115 8.92 7.39 -13.83
C ALA A 115 9.93 6.30 -13.38
N THR A 116 9.57 5.46 -12.41
CA THR A 116 10.42 4.34 -11.95
C THR A 116 10.16 3.04 -12.71
N LEU A 117 9.06 2.96 -13.44
CA LEU A 117 8.66 1.76 -14.16
C LEU A 117 9.34 1.67 -15.53
N PRO A 118 9.47 0.45 -16.09
CA PRO A 118 10.04 0.30 -17.43
C PRO A 118 9.30 1.17 -18.45
N GLU A 119 10.05 1.75 -19.39
CA GLU A 119 9.46 2.54 -20.49
C GLU A 119 8.74 1.66 -21.51
N ALA A 120 7.77 2.24 -22.23
CA ALA A 120 7.10 1.55 -23.32
C ALA A 120 8.12 1.23 -24.43
N PRO A 121 8.03 0.06 -25.08
CA PRO A 121 6.95 -0.94 -25.02
C PRO A 121 7.15 -2.06 -23.97
N ALA A 122 8.14 -1.97 -23.09
CA ALA A 122 8.43 -3.02 -22.12
C ALA A 122 7.22 -3.38 -21.26
N PRO A 123 7.05 -4.67 -20.89
CA PRO A 123 5.95 -5.12 -20.04
C PRO A 123 5.94 -4.37 -18.72
N SER A 124 4.75 -3.98 -18.28
CA SER A 124 4.56 -3.32 -16.98
C SER A 124 3.11 -3.49 -16.53
N LEU A 125 2.94 -3.86 -15.27
CA LEU A 125 1.64 -4.15 -14.69
C LEU A 125 1.37 -3.28 -13.49
N LEU A 126 0.22 -2.65 -13.46
CA LEU A 126 -0.29 -1.86 -12.34
C LEU A 126 -1.65 -2.42 -11.88
N LEU A 127 -1.94 -2.28 -10.61
CA LEU A 127 -3.27 -2.55 -10.05
C LEU A 127 -3.92 -1.21 -9.65
N TRP A 128 -5.22 -1.09 -9.92
CA TRP A 128 -6.05 0.01 -9.43
C TRP A 128 -7.21 -0.56 -8.62
N LEU A 129 -7.28 -0.19 -7.35
CA LEU A 129 -8.32 -0.63 -6.44
C LEU A 129 -9.36 0.47 -6.27
N ASP A 130 -10.54 0.28 -6.88
CA ASP A 130 -11.64 1.22 -6.76
C ASP A 130 -12.56 0.82 -5.60
N ARG A 131 -12.68 1.65 -4.56
CA ARG A 131 -13.54 1.44 -3.38
C ARG A 131 -13.21 0.22 -2.51
N VAL A 132 -12.10 -0.47 -2.74
CA VAL A 132 -11.66 -1.54 -1.84
C VAL A 132 -11.24 -0.91 -0.51
N GLY A 133 -11.87 -1.33 0.59
CA GLY A 133 -11.68 -0.69 1.91
C GLY A 133 -11.12 -1.61 3.01
N ASN A 134 -10.92 -2.91 2.75
CA ASN A 134 -10.46 -3.85 3.77
C ASN A 134 -8.93 -3.95 3.80
N PRO A 135 -8.25 -3.58 4.92
CA PRO A 135 -6.79 -3.70 5.05
C PRO A 135 -6.24 -5.13 4.91
N HIS A 136 -7.01 -6.14 5.30
CA HIS A 136 -6.60 -7.54 5.14
C HIS A 136 -6.55 -7.93 3.65
N ASN A 137 -7.54 -7.49 2.86
CA ASN A 137 -7.52 -7.68 1.41
C ASN A 137 -6.31 -6.96 0.79
N LEU A 138 -5.99 -5.74 1.23
CA LEU A 138 -4.80 -5.03 0.75
C LEU A 138 -3.53 -5.82 1.03
N GLY A 139 -3.35 -6.34 2.24
CA GLY A 139 -2.17 -7.13 2.59
C GLY A 139 -2.01 -8.38 1.72
N ALA A 140 -3.08 -9.18 1.55
CA ALA A 140 -3.07 -10.37 0.72
C ALA A 140 -2.83 -10.04 -0.77
N LEU A 141 -3.41 -8.94 -1.24
CA LEU A 141 -3.24 -8.44 -2.60
C LEU A 141 -1.80 -8.00 -2.86
N LEU A 142 -1.19 -7.24 -1.93
CA LEU A 142 0.21 -6.83 -2.04
C LEU A 142 1.15 -8.02 -2.10
N ARG A 143 0.87 -9.09 -1.32
CA ARG A 143 1.66 -10.33 -1.38
C ARG A 143 1.61 -10.97 -2.78
N SER A 144 0.43 -11.08 -3.38
CA SER A 144 0.27 -11.55 -4.76
C SER A 144 0.92 -10.60 -5.77
N ALA A 145 0.78 -9.30 -5.57
CA ALA A 145 1.36 -8.27 -6.43
C ALA A 145 2.89 -8.34 -6.45
N ALA A 146 3.52 -8.50 -5.29
CA ALA A 146 4.97 -8.66 -5.19
C ALA A 146 5.45 -9.95 -5.88
N HIS A 147 4.72 -11.07 -5.69
CA HIS A 147 5.05 -12.35 -6.29
C HIS A 147 5.05 -12.29 -7.82
N PHE A 148 4.09 -11.58 -8.42
CA PHE A 148 3.94 -11.45 -9.87
C PHE A 148 4.59 -10.19 -10.46
N GLY A 149 5.42 -9.47 -9.70
CA GLY A 149 6.18 -8.33 -10.21
C GLY A 149 5.33 -7.12 -10.61
N VAL A 150 4.23 -6.87 -9.90
CA VAL A 150 3.40 -5.67 -10.10
C VAL A 150 4.19 -4.43 -9.73
N GLY A 151 4.25 -3.44 -10.62
CA GLY A 151 5.01 -2.22 -10.42
C GLY A 151 4.44 -1.26 -9.37
N GLY A 152 3.15 -1.37 -9.05
CA GLY A 152 2.52 -0.55 -8.01
C GLY A 152 1.01 -0.73 -7.94
N VAL A 153 0.44 -0.27 -6.83
CA VAL A 153 -1.00 -0.29 -6.55
C VAL A 153 -1.51 1.14 -6.43
N VAL A 154 -2.52 1.48 -7.20
CA VAL A 154 -3.18 2.79 -7.20
C VAL A 154 -4.47 2.69 -6.41
N VAL A 155 -4.68 3.60 -5.47
CA VAL A 155 -5.89 3.69 -4.64
C VAL A 155 -6.41 5.12 -4.61
N PRO A 156 -7.74 5.36 -4.56
CA PRO A 156 -8.28 6.69 -4.35
C PRO A 156 -7.88 7.25 -2.98
N ALA A 157 -7.49 8.52 -2.90
CA ALA A 157 -7.06 9.16 -1.65
C ALA A 157 -8.15 9.14 -0.56
N ASN A 158 -9.43 9.15 -0.98
CA ASN A 158 -10.59 9.09 -0.08
C ASN A 158 -11.02 7.66 0.28
N SER A 159 -10.30 6.62 -0.17
CA SER A 159 -10.66 5.22 0.12
C SER A 159 -10.42 4.83 1.59
N GLY A 160 -9.61 5.59 2.33
CA GLY A 160 -9.14 5.21 3.66
C GLY A 160 -8.23 3.98 3.67
N LEU A 161 -7.89 3.45 2.48
CA LEU A 161 -7.03 2.28 2.35
C LEU A 161 -5.56 2.70 2.45
N ASP A 162 -4.89 2.18 3.47
CA ASP A 162 -3.49 2.47 3.74
C ASP A 162 -2.78 1.21 4.26
N VAL A 163 -1.46 1.21 4.12
CA VAL A 163 -0.62 0.13 4.65
C VAL A 163 -0.50 0.28 6.17
N SER A 164 -1.50 -0.23 6.87
CA SER A 164 -1.49 -0.37 8.33
C SER A 164 -0.59 -1.52 8.79
N GLY A 165 -0.31 -1.60 10.10
CA GLY A 165 0.41 -2.74 10.67
C GLY A 165 -0.26 -4.09 10.38
N ALA A 166 -1.59 -4.15 10.37
CA ALA A 166 -2.35 -5.34 10.01
C ALA A 166 -2.17 -5.71 8.52
N ALA A 167 -2.25 -4.72 7.62
CA ALA A 167 -2.01 -4.94 6.20
C ALA A 167 -0.56 -5.38 5.92
N ALA A 168 0.42 -4.72 6.56
CA ALA A 168 1.84 -5.05 6.42
C ALA A 168 2.15 -6.48 6.88
N ARG A 169 1.55 -6.93 8.00
CA ARG A 169 1.70 -8.30 8.47
C ARG A 169 1.19 -9.32 7.44
N VAL A 170 -0.03 -9.12 6.93
CA VAL A 170 -0.61 -10.04 5.93
C VAL A 170 0.18 -10.01 4.62
N ALA A 171 0.77 -8.88 4.28
CA ALA A 171 1.62 -8.71 3.10
C ALA A 171 2.97 -9.44 3.20
N GLU A 172 3.39 -9.90 4.40
CA GLU A 172 4.64 -10.69 4.58
C GLU A 172 5.89 -10.02 4.00
N GLY A 173 5.97 -8.69 4.15
CA GLY A 173 7.06 -7.87 3.61
C GLY A 173 6.81 -7.27 2.22
N ALA A 174 5.79 -7.72 1.49
CA ALA A 174 5.47 -7.20 0.16
C ALA A 174 5.12 -5.70 0.15
N ALA A 175 4.66 -5.15 1.29
CA ALA A 175 4.38 -3.73 1.45
C ALA A 175 5.62 -2.83 1.31
N GLU A 176 6.82 -3.37 1.47
CA GLU A 176 8.09 -2.66 1.26
C GLU A 176 8.63 -2.84 -0.19
N VAL A 177 7.97 -3.68 -0.99
CA VAL A 177 8.36 -4.00 -2.38
C VAL A 177 7.43 -3.33 -3.38
N VAL A 178 6.11 -3.41 -3.14
CA VAL A 178 5.09 -2.88 -4.04
C VAL A 178 4.57 -1.55 -3.49
N PRO A 179 4.87 -0.42 -4.14
CA PRO A 179 4.40 0.89 -3.69
C PRO A 179 2.88 1.01 -3.83
N VAL A 180 2.25 1.59 -2.81
CA VAL A 180 0.83 1.98 -2.82
C VAL A 180 0.75 3.49 -3.00
N VAL A 181 0.12 3.93 -4.08
CA VAL A 181 0.01 5.34 -4.46
C VAL A 181 -1.43 5.81 -4.33
N GLN A 182 -1.61 6.89 -3.59
CA GLN A 182 -2.93 7.53 -3.46
C GLN A 182 -3.12 8.58 -4.57
N VAL A 183 -4.28 8.54 -5.23
CA VAL A 183 -4.64 9.47 -6.32
C VAL A 183 -5.87 10.29 -5.98
N ALA A 184 -5.83 11.57 -6.33
CA ALA A 184 -6.92 12.51 -6.00
C ALA A 184 -8.14 12.30 -6.91
N THR A 185 -7.94 12.13 -8.22
CA THR A 185 -9.03 11.99 -9.19
C THR A 185 -8.80 10.80 -10.15
N ALA A 186 -9.90 10.17 -10.53
CA ALA A 186 -9.86 9.11 -11.53
C ALA A 186 -9.49 9.65 -12.92
N ALA A 187 -9.94 10.86 -13.26
CA ALA A 187 -9.71 11.45 -14.58
C ALA A 187 -8.21 11.70 -14.84
N ASP A 188 -7.51 12.34 -13.88
CA ASP A 188 -6.07 12.58 -14.01
C ASP A 188 -5.27 11.28 -14.03
N THR A 189 -5.70 10.30 -13.23
CA THR A 189 -5.09 8.98 -13.20
C THR A 189 -5.23 8.26 -14.54
N LEU A 190 -6.42 8.25 -15.13
CA LEU A 190 -6.69 7.67 -16.45
C LEU A 190 -5.83 8.35 -17.54
N TYR A 191 -5.76 9.67 -17.48
CA TYR A 191 -4.93 10.43 -18.41
C TYR A 191 -3.44 10.07 -18.30
N ALA A 192 -2.91 10.07 -17.08
CA ALA A 192 -1.50 9.73 -16.82
C ALA A 192 -1.16 8.30 -17.27
N LEU A 193 -2.00 7.30 -16.95
CA LEU A 193 -1.78 5.93 -17.37
C LEU A 193 -1.77 5.77 -18.88
N ARG A 194 -2.72 6.40 -19.59
CA ARG A 194 -2.78 6.36 -21.05
C ARG A 194 -1.55 7.03 -21.69
N LEU A 195 -1.11 8.18 -21.15
CA LEU A 195 0.09 8.88 -21.63
C LEU A 195 1.34 7.99 -21.54
N HIS A 196 1.42 7.12 -20.50
CA HIS A 196 2.51 6.16 -20.32
C HIS A 196 2.26 4.81 -21.02
N GLY A 197 1.30 4.75 -21.94
CA GLY A 197 1.05 3.58 -22.78
C GLY A 197 0.32 2.41 -22.09
N TYR A 198 -0.30 2.64 -20.95
CA TYR A 198 -1.09 1.59 -20.28
C TYR A 198 -2.45 1.41 -20.93
N THR A 199 -2.78 0.16 -21.20
CA THR A 199 -4.15 -0.28 -21.50
C THR A 199 -4.88 -0.54 -20.20
N LEU A 200 -6.16 -0.18 -20.13
CA LEU A 200 -6.97 -0.34 -18.92
C LEU A 200 -7.90 -1.54 -19.07
N ALA A 201 -7.91 -2.42 -18.10
CA ALA A 201 -8.81 -3.56 -18.04
C ALA A 201 -9.61 -3.55 -16.73
N ALA A 202 -10.93 -3.45 -16.85
CA ALA A 202 -11.86 -3.55 -15.73
C ALA A 202 -12.21 -5.02 -15.49
N THR A 203 -12.07 -5.50 -14.24
CA THR A 203 -12.53 -6.82 -13.84
C THR A 203 -13.99 -6.74 -13.41
N VAL A 204 -14.85 -7.50 -14.05
CA VAL A 204 -16.30 -7.50 -13.79
C VAL A 204 -16.77 -8.93 -13.50
N PRO A 205 -17.73 -9.12 -12.57
CA PRO A 205 -18.19 -10.47 -12.24
C PRO A 205 -18.95 -11.14 -13.39
N ARG A 206 -19.61 -10.34 -14.23
CA ARG A 206 -20.43 -10.82 -15.37
C ARG A 206 -20.30 -9.90 -16.58
N ALA A 207 -20.68 -10.39 -17.75
CA ALA A 207 -20.74 -9.62 -19.01
C ALA A 207 -19.40 -9.04 -19.48
N GLY A 208 -18.28 -9.58 -19.02
CA GLY A 208 -16.98 -9.33 -19.60
C GLY A 208 -16.54 -10.45 -20.53
N THR A 209 -15.44 -10.23 -21.26
CA THR A 209 -14.77 -11.29 -22.02
C THR A 209 -14.11 -12.27 -21.04
N PRO A 210 -14.24 -13.58 -21.23
CA PRO A 210 -13.60 -14.56 -20.36
C PRO A 210 -12.08 -14.35 -20.31
N LEU A 211 -11.52 -14.32 -19.10
CA LEU A 211 -10.10 -14.04 -18.84
C LEU A 211 -9.17 -14.92 -19.70
N TYR A 212 -9.44 -16.22 -19.74
CA TYR A 212 -8.57 -17.20 -20.40
C TYR A 212 -8.67 -17.19 -21.95
N SER A 213 -9.62 -16.44 -22.50
CA SER A 213 -9.79 -16.23 -23.94
C SER A 213 -9.36 -14.82 -24.39
N SER A 214 -8.92 -13.99 -23.46
CA SER A 214 -8.56 -12.59 -23.72
C SER A 214 -7.04 -12.43 -23.86
N PRO A 215 -6.53 -11.88 -24.96
CA PRO A 215 -5.13 -11.47 -25.02
C PRO A 215 -4.92 -10.26 -24.08
N LEU A 216 -3.96 -10.36 -23.17
CA LEU A 216 -3.64 -9.29 -22.23
C LEU A 216 -2.45 -8.48 -22.74
N PRO A 217 -2.60 -7.15 -22.89
CA PRO A 217 -1.51 -6.27 -23.31
C PRO A 217 -0.33 -6.31 -22.34
N ALA A 218 0.89 -6.17 -22.85
CA ALA A 218 2.11 -6.16 -22.06
C ALA A 218 2.16 -5.01 -21.04
N ARG A 219 1.59 -3.83 -21.40
CA ARG A 219 1.44 -2.71 -20.45
C ARG A 219 -0.02 -2.58 -20.05
N LEU A 220 -0.31 -3.02 -18.83
CA LEU A 220 -1.67 -3.21 -18.37
C LEU A 220 -1.90 -2.59 -17.00
N ALA A 221 -2.97 -1.83 -16.85
CA ALA A 221 -3.51 -1.41 -15.57
C ALA A 221 -4.82 -2.17 -15.32
N LEU A 222 -4.80 -3.09 -14.37
CA LEU A 222 -5.94 -3.90 -13.96
C LEU A 222 -6.75 -3.18 -12.89
N ILE A 223 -8.03 -2.97 -13.12
CA ILE A 223 -8.92 -2.28 -12.20
C ILE A 223 -9.83 -3.28 -11.52
N PHE A 224 -9.83 -3.27 -10.18
CA PHE A 224 -10.67 -4.11 -9.33
C PHE A 224 -11.60 -3.23 -8.49
N GLY A 225 -12.88 -3.57 -8.46
CA GLY A 225 -13.88 -2.91 -7.63
C GLY A 225 -14.03 -3.55 -6.25
N ALA A 226 -14.76 -2.85 -5.36
CA ALA A 226 -15.14 -3.38 -4.05
C ALA A 226 -16.06 -4.59 -4.16
N GLU A 227 -16.00 -5.45 -3.14
CA GLU A 227 -16.98 -6.52 -2.94
C GLU A 227 -18.36 -5.90 -2.66
N GLY A 228 -19.38 -6.34 -3.39
CA GLY A 228 -20.76 -5.86 -3.27
C GLY A 228 -21.05 -4.60 -4.10
N GLU A 229 -20.37 -3.49 -3.91
CA GLU A 229 -20.61 -2.24 -4.64
C GLU A 229 -20.02 -2.25 -6.07
N GLY A 230 -19.00 -3.09 -6.29
CA GLY A 230 -18.31 -3.17 -7.57
C GLY A 230 -17.46 -1.93 -7.87
N MET A 231 -17.23 -1.72 -9.15
CA MET A 231 -16.43 -0.63 -9.70
C MET A 231 -17.35 0.52 -10.15
N SER A 232 -16.83 1.75 -10.11
CA SER A 232 -17.55 2.91 -10.62
C SER A 232 -17.84 2.79 -12.13
N ALA A 233 -19.05 3.20 -12.56
CA ALA A 233 -19.44 3.15 -13.97
C ALA A 233 -18.47 3.94 -14.88
N ALA A 234 -17.90 5.01 -14.39
CA ALA A 234 -16.91 5.82 -15.12
C ALA A 234 -15.63 5.03 -15.44
N LEU A 235 -15.12 4.24 -14.50
CA LEU A 235 -13.94 3.40 -14.72
C LEU A 235 -14.24 2.24 -15.66
N ILE A 236 -15.41 1.59 -15.53
CA ILE A 236 -15.86 0.54 -16.46
C ILE A 236 -15.97 1.10 -17.88
N ALA A 237 -16.51 2.31 -18.05
CA ALA A 237 -16.64 2.95 -19.36
C ALA A 237 -15.28 3.38 -19.95
N ALA A 238 -14.32 3.75 -19.10
CA ALA A 238 -12.99 4.17 -19.53
C ALA A 238 -12.06 3.00 -19.91
N ALA A 239 -12.37 1.78 -19.46
CA ALA A 239 -11.56 0.58 -19.71
C ALA A 239 -11.76 0.07 -21.16
N GLN A 240 -10.63 -0.28 -21.81
CA GLN A 240 -10.65 -0.89 -23.14
C GLN A 240 -11.05 -2.37 -23.08
N TYR A 241 -10.77 -3.03 -21.96
CA TYR A 241 -11.13 -4.43 -21.74
C TYR A 241 -12.07 -4.54 -20.54
N ARG A 242 -13.02 -5.47 -20.64
CA ARG A 242 -13.82 -5.91 -19.49
C ARG A 242 -13.58 -7.40 -19.36
N LEU A 243 -12.94 -7.81 -18.27
CA LEU A 243 -12.52 -9.19 -18.03
C LEU A 243 -13.43 -9.84 -16.99
N THR A 244 -13.87 -11.05 -17.27
CA THR A 244 -14.61 -11.88 -16.31
C THR A 244 -13.82 -13.16 -16.04
N ILE A 245 -13.63 -13.49 -14.77
CA ILE A 245 -13.07 -14.78 -14.35
C ILE A 245 -14.19 -15.81 -14.48
N PRO A 246 -14.08 -16.79 -15.39
CA PRO A 246 -15.12 -17.80 -15.53
C PRO A 246 -15.17 -18.72 -14.32
N GLY A 247 -16.36 -19.10 -13.91
CA GLY A 247 -16.62 -20.00 -12.78
C GLY A 247 -17.89 -20.82 -12.98
N SER A 248 -18.24 -21.63 -12.00
CA SER A 248 -19.45 -22.50 -12.05
C SER A 248 -20.77 -21.72 -12.04
N GLY A 249 -20.75 -20.46 -11.63
CA GLY A 249 -21.95 -19.64 -11.42
C GLY A 249 -22.67 -19.88 -10.08
N ALA A 250 -22.14 -20.76 -9.23
CA ALA A 250 -22.75 -21.06 -7.92
C ALA A 250 -22.70 -19.87 -6.94
N ILE A 251 -21.73 -18.97 -7.14
CA ILE A 251 -21.61 -17.71 -6.40
C ILE A 251 -21.41 -16.55 -7.38
N GLU A 252 -21.74 -15.34 -6.96
CA GLU A 252 -21.71 -14.18 -7.84
C GLU A 252 -20.30 -13.69 -8.12
N SER A 253 -19.43 -13.65 -7.10
CA SER A 253 -18.07 -13.12 -7.19
C SER A 253 -17.12 -13.83 -6.23
N LEU A 254 -15.84 -13.69 -6.51
CA LEU A 254 -14.74 -14.11 -5.62
C LEU A 254 -14.33 -12.94 -4.73
N ASN A 255 -13.67 -13.26 -3.61
CA ASN A 255 -12.92 -12.27 -2.84
C ASN A 255 -11.93 -11.53 -3.77
N VAL A 256 -11.78 -10.22 -3.55
CA VAL A 256 -10.96 -9.36 -4.43
C VAL A 256 -9.50 -9.81 -4.51
N SER A 257 -8.89 -10.24 -3.39
CA SER A 257 -7.50 -10.70 -3.40
C SER A 257 -7.32 -12.02 -4.17
N ALA A 258 -8.30 -12.92 -4.12
CA ALA A 258 -8.32 -14.13 -4.92
C ALA A 258 -8.47 -13.80 -6.42
N SER A 259 -9.38 -12.89 -6.76
CA SER A 259 -9.56 -12.40 -8.13
C SER A 259 -8.27 -11.80 -8.70
N VAL A 260 -7.58 -10.97 -7.90
CA VAL A 260 -6.29 -10.40 -8.27
C VAL A 260 -5.27 -11.50 -8.56
N ALA A 261 -5.11 -12.47 -7.66
CA ALA A 261 -4.13 -13.55 -7.85
C ALA A 261 -4.36 -14.36 -9.13
N ILE A 262 -5.62 -14.65 -9.46
CA ILE A 262 -6.00 -15.39 -10.68
C ILE A 262 -5.63 -14.57 -11.94
N VAL A 263 -5.99 -13.28 -11.97
CA VAL A 263 -5.72 -12.42 -13.14
C VAL A 263 -4.22 -12.16 -13.30
N LEU A 264 -3.50 -11.98 -12.21
CA LEU A 264 -2.04 -11.82 -12.24
C LEU A 264 -1.34 -13.08 -12.75
N GLY A 265 -1.76 -14.26 -12.31
CA GLY A 265 -1.23 -15.53 -12.79
C GLY A 265 -1.44 -15.71 -14.31
N GLU A 266 -2.62 -15.36 -14.83
CA GLU A 266 -2.90 -15.42 -16.27
C GLU A 266 -2.10 -14.39 -17.05
N TYR A 267 -1.98 -13.15 -16.56
CA TYR A 267 -1.11 -12.14 -17.17
C TYR A 267 0.33 -12.65 -17.27
N TRP A 268 0.87 -13.17 -16.18
CA TRP A 268 2.22 -13.68 -16.11
C TRP A 268 2.46 -14.84 -17.10
N ARG A 269 1.51 -15.76 -17.17
CA ARG A 269 1.52 -16.86 -18.13
C ARG A 269 1.56 -16.36 -19.59
N GLN A 270 0.77 -15.33 -19.92
CA GLN A 270 0.71 -14.79 -21.27
C GLN A 270 1.95 -14.00 -21.68
N GLN A 271 2.56 -13.28 -20.73
CA GLN A 271 3.75 -12.47 -21.05
C GLN A 271 5.01 -13.31 -21.21
N GLY A 272 4.99 -14.60 -20.89
CA GLY A 272 6.15 -15.51 -21.02
C GLY A 272 7.34 -15.03 -20.15
N ILE A 273 7.06 -14.37 -19.03
CA ILE A 273 8.11 -13.87 -18.13
C ILE A 273 8.86 -15.08 -17.57
N ALA A 274 10.14 -15.18 -17.89
CA ALA A 274 11.00 -16.26 -17.39
C ALA A 274 11.01 -16.30 -15.87
N ILE A 275 10.95 -17.50 -15.30
CA ILE A 275 11.07 -17.69 -13.85
C ILE A 275 12.48 -17.22 -13.45
N LEU A 276 12.52 -16.16 -12.63
CA LEU A 276 13.77 -15.74 -12.00
C LEU A 276 14.20 -16.85 -11.04
N GLY A 277 15.10 -17.71 -11.44
CA GLY A 277 15.57 -18.82 -10.61
C GLY A 277 16.38 -19.91 -11.27
N ASP A 278 16.54 -19.90 -12.58
CA ASP A 278 17.34 -20.93 -13.28
C ASP A 278 18.83 -20.58 -13.45
N GLU A 279 19.34 -19.60 -12.70
CA GLU A 279 20.78 -19.41 -12.53
C GLU A 279 21.17 -19.94 -11.14
N GLN A 280 21.49 -21.24 -11.07
CA GLN A 280 22.30 -21.85 -10.02
C GLN A 280 23.76 -21.94 -10.46
#